data_a5b74ea363c487662148129f79a10a26
#
_entry.id   a5b74ea363c487662148129f79a10a26
#
_cell.length_a   1.000
_cell.length_b   1.000
_cell.length_c   1.000
_cell.angle_alpha   90.00
_cell.angle_beta   90.00
_cell.angle_gamma   90.00
#
_symmetry.space_group_name_H-M   'P 1'
#
loop_
_entity.id
_entity.type
_entity.pdbx_description
1 polymer ?
#
loop_
_entity_poly.entity_id
_entity_poly.type
_entity_poly.pdbx_seq_one_letter_code
_entity_poly.pdbx_strand_id
1 'polypeptide(L)' 'MENASKALLISGGVLIAIVILTLFSYLFSKMAGSSSN' A
#
# COMPACT_ATOMS: atom_id res chain seq x y z
N MET A 1 -18.02 2.89 -20.51
CA MET A 1 -17.46 2.07 -21.11
C MET A 1 -16.04 1.83 -20.86
N GLU A 2 -15.13 2.25 -21.64
CA GLU A 2 -13.78 1.95 -21.31
C GLU A 2 -13.35 2.71 -20.09
N ASN A 3 -14.07 3.71 -19.70
CA ASN A 3 -13.72 4.45 -18.50
C ASN A 3 -13.85 3.60 -17.26
N ALA A 4 -14.83 2.72 -17.24
CA ALA A 4 -15.03 1.86 -16.10
C ALA A 4 -13.87 0.89 -15.94
N SER A 5 -13.41 0.32 -17.05
CA SER A 5 -12.29 -0.59 -17.02
C SER A 5 -11.04 0.11 -16.53
N LYS A 6 -10.83 1.29 -17.04
CA LYS A 6 -9.65 2.04 -16.67
C LYS A 6 -9.69 2.43 -15.20
N ALA A 7 -10.85 2.83 -14.73
CA ALA A 7 -11.00 3.20 -13.34
C ALA A 7 -10.73 2.02 -12.43
N LEU A 8 -11.21 0.86 -12.85
CA LEU A 8 -10.99 -0.34 -12.07
C LEU A 8 -9.50 -0.68 -12.01
N LEU A 9 -8.83 -0.52 -13.12
CA LEU A 9 -7.41 -0.80 -13.17
C LEU A 9 -6.62 0.14 -12.27
N ILE A 10 -6.97 1.41 -12.32
CA ILE A 10 -6.30 2.40 -11.49
C ILE A 10 -6.59 2.13 -10.02
N SER A 11 -7.82 1.82 -9.71
CA SER A 11 -8.19 1.54 -8.34
C SER A 11 -7.44 0.34 -7.80
N GLY A 12 -7.32 -0.70 -8.61
CA GLY A 12 -6.59 -1.87 -8.19
C GLY A 12 -5.14 -1.55 -7.90
N GLY A 13 -4.55 -0.73 -8.75
CA GLY A 13 -3.17 -0.34 -8.56
C GLY A 13 -2.97 0.46 -7.28
N VAL A 14 -3.91 1.35 -7.01
CA VAL A 14 -3.83 2.16 -5.80
C VAL A 14 -3.96 1.29 -4.56
N LEU A 15 -4.86 0.32 -4.61
CA LEU A 15 -5.05 -0.57 -3.48
C LEU A 15 -3.78 -1.37 -3.21
N ILE A 16 -3.18 -1.88 -4.26
CA ILE A 16 -1.96 -2.66 -4.10
C ILE A 16 -0.86 -1.77 -3.54
N ALA A 17 -0.77 -0.56 -4.03
CA ALA A 17 0.25 0.36 -3.56
C ALA A 17 0.07 0.64 -2.07
N ILE A 18 -1.16 0.82 -1.65
CA ILE A 18 -1.43 1.09 -0.25
C ILE A 18 -1.05 -0.10 0.61
N VAL A 19 -1.35 -1.29 0.15
CA VAL A 19 -1.01 -2.49 0.90
C VAL A 19 0.50 -2.61 1.05
N ILE A 20 1.21 -2.40 -0.04
CA ILE A 20 2.66 -2.48 -0.01
C ILE A 20 3.23 -1.41 0.90
N LEU A 21 2.70 -0.22 0.82
CA LEU A 21 3.18 0.88 1.64
C LEU A 21 2.94 0.58 3.11
N THR A 22 1.79 0.02 3.43
CA THR A 22 1.45 -0.32 4.79
C THR A 22 2.40 -1.38 5.34
N LEU A 23 2.67 -2.40 4.54
CA LEU A 23 3.58 -3.44 4.96
C LEU A 23 4.98 -2.89 5.15
N PHE A 24 5.37 -2.05 4.24
CA PHE A 24 6.70 -1.47 4.30
C PHE A 24 6.84 -0.61 5.56
N SER A 25 5.83 0.17 5.83
CA SER A 25 5.83 1.02 7.01
C SER A 25 5.87 0.19 8.28
N TYR A 26 5.14 -0.90 8.28
CA TYR A 26 5.11 -1.79 9.43
C TYR A 26 6.49 -2.39 9.68
N LEU A 27 7.12 -2.87 8.63
CA LEU A 27 8.43 -3.47 8.75
C LEU A 27 9.45 -2.45 9.22
N PHE A 28 9.37 -1.26 8.66
CA PHE A 28 10.31 -0.22 9.04
C PHE A 28 10.14 0.15 10.50
N SER A 29 8.91 0.27 10.92
CA SER A 29 8.63 0.61 12.31
C SER A 29 9.14 -0.49 13.24
N LYS A 30 8.94 -1.72 12.85
CA LYS A 30 9.38 -2.82 13.66
C LYS A 30 10.88 -2.90 13.73
N MET A 31 11.52 -2.58 12.64
CA MET A 31 12.96 -2.67 12.60
C MET A 31 13.62 -1.55 13.36
N ALA A 32 13.10 -0.36 13.23
CA ALA A 32 13.73 0.79 13.83
C ALA A 32 13.14 1.17 15.16
N GLY A 33 11.86 1.04 15.29
CA GLY A 33 11.21 1.56 16.45
C GLY A 33 10.84 0.55 17.48
N SER A 34 10.92 -0.69 17.14
CA SER A 34 10.47 -1.68 18.10
C SER A 34 11.22 -1.56 19.39
N SER A 35 12.48 -1.27 19.29
CA SER A 35 13.26 -1.23 20.49
C SER A 35 12.95 0.00 21.30
N SER A 36 12.44 0.99 20.67
CA SER A 36 12.23 2.22 21.39
C SER A 36 11.24 2.04 22.51
N ASN A 37 10.40 1.14 22.41
CA ASN A 37 9.49 1.03 23.43
C ASN A 37 9.62 -0.04 24.09
#